data_584ec2f0361341ac957238a5bc9cb52f
#
_entry.id   584ec2f0361341ac957238a5bc9cb52f
#
_cell.length_a   1.000
_cell.length_b   1.000
_cell.length_c   1.000
_cell.angle_alpha   90.00
_cell.angle_beta   90.00
_cell.angle_gamma   90.00
#
_symmetry.space_group_name_H-M   'P 1'
#
loop_
_entity.id
_entity.type
_entity.pdbx_description
1 polymer ?
#
loop_
_entity_poly.entity_id
_entity_poly.type
_entity_poly.pdbx_seq_one_letter_code
_entity_poly.pdbx_strand_id
1 'polypeptide(L)'
;MMEGFKKLSDSIQFGQDKLKKSSLFETDRIFCDLYCFEAGQTQPVHSHEGSDKVYFVVHGKGLFQIGEEERELGKDEIALASSGQKHGVRNPGPERLVLLVFMAPKPLH
;
A
#
# COMPACT_ATOMS: atom_id res chain seq x y z
N MET A 1 4.77 8.59 -23.70
CA MET A 1 5.65 8.98 -22.59
C MET A 1 4.82 9.18 -21.34
N MET A 2 5.30 8.70 -20.22
CA MET A 2 4.61 8.83 -18.94
C MET A 2 4.71 10.26 -18.42
N GLU A 3 3.57 10.80 -17.97
CA GLU A 3 3.58 12.07 -17.26
C GLU A 3 4.23 11.89 -15.89
N GLY A 4 5.13 12.79 -15.53
CA GLY A 4 5.91 12.69 -14.30
C GLY A 4 5.28 13.34 -13.07
N PHE A 5 4.08 13.88 -13.18
CA PHE A 5 3.41 14.59 -12.08
C PHE A 5 1.98 14.09 -11.90
N LYS A 6 1.58 13.86 -10.67
CA LYS A 6 0.22 13.42 -10.34
C LYS A 6 -0.25 14.07 -9.05
N LYS A 7 -1.55 14.33 -8.99
CA LYS A 7 -2.22 14.74 -7.76
C LYS A 7 -2.90 13.51 -7.17
N LEU A 8 -2.56 13.13 -5.95
CA LEU A 8 -3.08 11.90 -5.34
C LEU A 8 -4.61 11.88 -5.30
N SER A 9 -5.22 13.04 -5.01
CA SER A 9 -6.68 13.10 -4.91
C SER A 9 -7.40 12.72 -6.21
N ASP A 10 -6.73 12.84 -7.36
CA ASP A 10 -7.32 12.45 -8.64
C ASP A 10 -7.38 10.93 -8.82
N SER A 11 -6.62 10.18 -8.01
CA SER A 11 -6.52 8.72 -8.13
C SER A 11 -7.15 7.99 -6.95
N ILE A 12 -7.66 8.71 -5.95
CA ILE A 12 -8.30 8.07 -4.79
C ILE A 12 -9.65 7.52 -5.22
N GLN A 13 -9.79 6.20 -5.12
CA GLN A 13 -11.02 5.48 -5.43
C GLN A 13 -11.16 4.31 -4.48
N PHE A 14 -12.39 4.01 -4.09
CA PHE A 14 -12.68 2.92 -3.16
C PHE A 14 -13.54 1.87 -3.83
N GLY A 15 -13.28 0.61 -3.51
CA GLY A 15 -14.07 -0.51 -4.01
C GLY A 15 -15.04 -0.99 -2.95
N GLN A 16 -16.23 -1.43 -3.36
CA GLN A 16 -17.25 -1.89 -2.43
C GLN A 16 -16.86 -3.22 -1.78
N ASP A 17 -16.30 -4.15 -2.57
CA ASP A 17 -16.06 -5.52 -2.11
C ASP A 17 -14.66 -5.75 -1.57
N LYS A 18 -13.70 -4.97 -2.03
CA LYS A 18 -12.30 -5.12 -1.63
C LYS A 18 -11.55 -3.82 -1.83
N LEU A 19 -10.36 -3.72 -1.24
CA LEU A 19 -9.52 -2.55 -1.42
C LEU A 19 -9.30 -2.27 -2.91
N LYS A 20 -9.15 -1.01 -3.23
CA LYS A 20 -8.88 -0.57 -4.60
C LYS A 20 -7.41 -0.16 -4.71
N LYS A 21 -6.71 -0.76 -5.66
CA LYS A 21 -5.33 -0.38 -6.00
C LYS A 21 -5.36 0.43 -7.28
N SER A 22 -4.74 1.59 -7.26
CA SER A 22 -4.65 2.45 -8.44
C SER A 22 -3.19 2.73 -8.73
N SER A 23 -2.75 2.47 -9.96
CA SER A 23 -1.37 2.73 -10.35
C SER A 23 -1.18 4.24 -10.57
N LEU A 24 -0.18 4.80 -9.91
CA LEU A 24 0.26 6.18 -10.15
C LEU A 24 1.36 6.19 -11.19
N PHE A 25 2.40 5.41 -10.95
CA PHE A 25 3.54 5.29 -11.86
C PHE A 25 4.00 3.84 -11.88
N GLU A 26 4.42 3.41 -13.05
CA GLU A 26 5.05 2.11 -13.21
C GLU A 26 6.15 2.23 -14.23
N THR A 27 7.35 1.76 -13.88
CA THR A 27 8.49 1.68 -14.78
C THR A 27 9.01 0.25 -14.78
N ASP A 28 10.11 0.00 -15.47
CA ASP A 28 10.75 -1.31 -15.41
C ASP A 28 11.33 -1.63 -14.02
N ARG A 29 11.44 -0.62 -13.16
CA ARG A 29 12.12 -0.75 -11.87
C ARG A 29 11.22 -0.64 -10.67
N ILE A 30 10.11 0.11 -10.76
CA ILE A 30 9.26 0.40 -9.61
C ILE A 30 7.78 0.31 -9.95
N PHE A 31 7.01 -0.03 -8.91
CA PHE A 31 5.59 0.31 -8.82
C PHE A 31 5.42 1.44 -7.83
N CYS A 32 4.52 2.37 -8.14
CA CYS A 32 4.07 3.40 -7.21
C CYS A 32 2.55 3.45 -7.30
N ASP A 33 1.87 2.98 -6.24
CA ASP A 33 0.42 2.79 -6.24
C ASP A 33 -0.24 3.52 -5.08
N LEU A 34 -1.55 3.79 -5.23
CA LEU A 34 -2.41 4.09 -4.10
C LEU A 34 -3.22 2.85 -3.76
N TYR A 35 -3.27 2.52 -2.47
CA TYR A 35 -4.17 1.50 -1.94
C TYR A 35 -5.23 2.20 -1.12
N CYS A 36 -6.49 2.01 -1.47
CA CYS A 36 -7.61 2.66 -0.79
C CYS A 36 -8.53 1.60 -0.20
N PHE A 37 -8.76 1.68 1.11
CA PHE A 37 -9.52 0.69 1.87
C PHE A 37 -10.76 1.32 2.49
N GLU A 38 -11.91 0.73 2.28
CA GLU A 38 -13.07 0.98 3.13
C GLU A 38 -12.86 0.25 4.47
N ALA A 39 -13.66 0.59 5.47
CA ALA A 39 -13.57 -0.07 6.77
C ALA A 39 -13.71 -1.58 6.63
N GLY A 40 -12.84 -2.32 7.29
CA GLY A 40 -12.85 -3.78 7.30
C GLY A 40 -12.12 -4.45 6.15
N GLN A 41 -11.71 -3.69 5.14
CA GLN A 41 -11.01 -4.29 4.00
C GLN A 41 -9.56 -4.60 4.34
N THR A 42 -9.01 -5.61 3.69
CA THR A 42 -7.72 -6.19 4.04
C THR A 42 -6.90 -6.50 2.78
N GLN A 43 -5.60 -6.20 2.86
CA GLN A 43 -4.63 -6.84 2.00
C GLN A 43 -4.09 -8.04 2.79
N PRO A 44 -4.35 -9.28 2.34
CA PRO A 44 -3.90 -10.46 3.07
C PRO A 44 -2.40 -10.53 3.22
N VAL A 45 -1.94 -11.18 4.29
CA VAL A 45 -0.52 -11.37 4.54
C VAL A 45 0.08 -12.22 3.43
N HIS A 46 1.17 -11.76 2.86
CA HIS A 46 1.91 -12.45 1.80
C HIS A 46 3.36 -11.96 1.82
N SER A 47 4.19 -12.50 0.94
CA SER A 47 5.58 -12.08 0.81
C SER A 47 5.99 -12.02 -0.65
N HIS A 48 7.02 -11.24 -0.93
CA HIS A 48 7.63 -11.13 -2.25
C HIS A 48 9.14 -11.30 -2.11
N GLU A 49 9.69 -12.27 -2.84
CA GLU A 49 11.13 -12.42 -2.92
C GLU A 49 11.68 -11.44 -3.94
N GLY A 50 12.78 -10.78 -3.59
CA GLY A 50 13.51 -9.92 -4.50
C GLY A 50 12.99 -8.49 -4.61
N SER A 51 11.99 -8.12 -3.82
CA SER A 51 11.44 -6.75 -3.82
C SER A 51 11.27 -6.25 -2.41
N ASP A 52 11.56 -4.98 -2.21
CA ASP A 52 11.22 -4.28 -0.98
C ASP A 52 9.93 -3.50 -1.22
N LYS A 53 9.10 -3.39 -0.19
CA LYS A 53 7.82 -2.71 -0.29
C LYS A 53 7.69 -1.69 0.82
N VAL A 54 7.36 -0.46 0.44
CA VAL A 54 7.17 0.65 1.39
C VAL A 54 5.70 1.02 1.40
N TYR A 55 5.15 1.18 2.61
CA TYR A 55 3.81 1.71 2.82
C TYR A 55 3.92 3.05 3.52
N PHE A 56 3.25 4.06 3.02
CA PHE A 56 3.16 5.37 3.65
C PHE A 56 1.69 5.71 3.84
N VAL A 57 1.27 6.04 5.08
CA VAL A 57 -0.13 6.35 5.37
C VAL A 57 -0.42 7.79 4.99
N VAL A 58 -1.31 7.97 4.02
CA VAL A 58 -1.75 9.29 3.55
C VAL A 58 -2.93 9.77 4.38
N HIS A 59 -3.87 8.86 4.70
CA HIS A 59 -5.09 9.19 5.44
C HIS A 59 -5.58 7.97 6.21
N GLY A 60 -6.11 8.21 7.40
CA GLY A 60 -6.69 7.14 8.21
C GLY A 60 -5.68 6.40 9.04
N LYS A 61 -6.05 5.22 9.50
CA LYS A 61 -5.21 4.34 10.32
C LYS A 61 -5.32 2.91 9.80
N GLY A 62 -4.21 2.19 9.81
CA GLY A 62 -4.18 0.81 9.41
C GLY A 62 -3.46 -0.05 10.41
N LEU A 63 -3.80 -1.34 10.46
CA LEU A 63 -3.05 -2.35 11.18
C LEU A 63 -2.13 -3.04 10.20
N PHE A 64 -0.83 -2.90 10.42
CA PHE A 64 0.20 -3.40 9.52
C PHE A 64 0.91 -4.57 10.16
N GLN A 65 1.05 -5.65 9.40
CA GLN A 65 1.93 -6.75 9.79
C GLN A 65 3.19 -6.68 8.94
N ILE A 66 4.34 -6.63 9.60
CA ILE A 66 5.65 -6.68 8.94
C ILE A 66 6.44 -7.77 9.67
N GLY A 67 6.73 -8.88 8.98
CA GLY A 67 7.31 -10.05 9.61
C GLY A 67 6.37 -10.59 10.68
N GLU A 68 6.85 -10.74 11.91
CA GLU A 68 6.07 -11.22 13.03
C GLU A 68 5.48 -10.08 13.87
N GLU A 69 5.75 -8.83 13.51
CA GLU A 69 5.30 -7.67 14.27
C GLU A 69 4.05 -7.07 13.66
N GLU A 70 3.09 -6.68 14.50
CA GLU A 70 1.90 -5.96 14.07
C GLU A 70 1.85 -4.62 14.79
N ARG A 71 1.58 -3.55 14.03
CA ARG A 71 1.43 -2.19 14.56
C ARG A 71 0.33 -1.43 13.89
N GLU A 72 -0.31 -0.55 14.65
CA GLU A 72 -1.20 0.46 14.09
C GLU A 72 -0.36 1.65 13.63
N LEU A 73 -0.56 2.07 12.38
CA LEU A 73 0.06 3.28 11.83
C LEU A 73 -1.03 4.25 11.39
N GLY A 74 -0.79 5.52 11.65
CA GLY A 74 -1.66 6.60 11.21
C GLY A 74 -0.98 7.52 10.22
N LYS A 75 -1.63 8.64 9.93
CA LYS A 75 -1.19 9.61 8.93
C LYS A 75 0.29 9.97 9.12
N ASP A 76 1.03 9.99 8.01
CA ASP A 76 2.44 10.35 7.91
C ASP A 76 3.40 9.32 8.51
N GLU A 77 2.91 8.16 8.90
CA GLU A 77 3.75 7.06 9.34
C GLU A 77 4.03 6.09 8.19
N ILE A 78 5.15 5.39 8.30
CA ILE A 78 5.70 4.61 7.20
C ILE A 78 6.16 3.23 7.69
N ALA A 79 6.04 2.22 6.82
CA ALA A 79 6.52 0.87 7.10
C ALA A 79 7.27 0.31 5.91
N LEU A 80 8.24 -0.56 6.18
CA LEU A 80 9.00 -1.26 5.15
C LEU A 80 8.88 -2.76 5.38
N ALA A 81 8.52 -3.46 4.32
CA ALA A 81 8.64 -4.92 4.24
C ALA A 81 9.79 -5.22 3.30
N SER A 82 10.89 -5.77 3.83
CA SER A 82 12.04 -6.14 3.02
C SER A 82 11.79 -7.43 2.26
N SER A 83 12.63 -7.70 1.26
CA SER A 83 12.54 -8.90 0.43
C SER A 83 12.31 -10.16 1.28
N GLY A 84 11.29 -10.93 0.92
CA GLY A 84 10.96 -12.19 1.58
C GLY A 84 10.19 -12.04 2.89
N GLN A 85 10.11 -10.85 3.44
CA GLN A 85 9.42 -10.62 4.72
C GLN A 85 7.91 -10.58 4.49
N LYS A 86 7.14 -11.35 5.29
CA LYS A 86 5.69 -11.32 5.14
C LYS A 86 5.11 -9.98 5.60
N HIS A 87 4.03 -9.58 4.94
CA HIS A 87 3.40 -8.30 5.20
C HIS A 87 1.94 -8.32 4.78
N GLY A 88 1.15 -7.50 5.46
CA GLY A 88 -0.26 -7.31 5.15
C GLY A 88 -0.77 -6.08 5.87
N VAL A 89 -1.96 -5.64 5.48
CA VAL A 89 -2.58 -4.44 6.05
C VAL A 89 -4.08 -4.67 6.17
N ARG A 90 -4.66 -4.22 7.29
CA ARG A 90 -6.10 -4.21 7.48
C ARG A 90 -6.55 -2.81 7.89
N ASN A 91 -7.65 -2.36 7.31
CA ASN A 91 -8.31 -1.15 7.79
C ASN A 91 -9.32 -1.53 8.87
N PRO A 92 -9.04 -1.25 10.15
CA PRO A 92 -9.98 -1.61 11.22
C PRO A 92 -11.23 -0.74 11.22
N GLY A 93 -11.23 0.38 10.48
CA GLY A 93 -12.31 1.34 10.52
C GLY A 93 -12.24 2.24 11.75
N PRO A 94 -13.19 3.16 11.93
CA PRO A 94 -14.32 3.42 11.03
C PRO A 94 -13.97 4.24 9.81
N GLU A 95 -12.83 4.93 9.80
CA GLU A 95 -12.44 5.80 8.68
C GLU A 95 -11.86 5.02 7.52
N ARG A 96 -11.88 5.62 6.35
CA ARG A 96 -11.20 5.12 5.17
C ARG A 96 -9.69 5.21 5.36
N LEU A 97 -8.96 4.30 4.74
CA LEU A 97 -7.50 4.26 4.81
C LEU A 97 -6.95 4.44 3.40
N VAL A 98 -6.01 5.36 3.24
CA VAL A 98 -5.32 5.59 1.97
C VAL A 98 -3.83 5.45 2.20
N LEU A 99 -3.20 4.58 1.42
CA LEU A 99 -1.76 4.33 1.49
C LEU A 99 -1.11 4.67 0.15
N LEU A 100 0.08 5.25 0.22
CA LEU A 100 0.99 5.33 -0.91
C LEU A 100 1.95 4.16 -0.78
N VAL A 101 2.10 3.39 -1.85
CA VAL A 101 2.86 2.14 -1.82
C VAL A 101 3.88 2.11 -2.94
N PHE A 102 5.11 1.78 -2.59
CA PHE A 102 6.19 1.59 -3.57
C PHE A 102 6.72 0.18 -3.49
N MET A 103 7.12 -0.38 -4.62
CA MET A 103 7.91 -1.63 -4.66
C MET A 103 9.09 -1.45 -5.58
N ALA A 104 10.27 -1.87 -5.12
CA ALA A 104 11.50 -1.83 -5.89
C ALA A 104 12.43 -2.97 -5.46
N PRO A 105 13.10 -3.65 -6.41
CA PRO A 105 12.80 -3.60 -7.83
C PRO A 105 11.40 -4.14 -8.12
N LYS A 106 10.86 -3.78 -9.25
CA LYS A 106 9.52 -4.21 -9.65
C LYS A 106 9.46 -5.74 -9.66
N PRO A 107 8.46 -6.37 -9.02
CA PRO A 107 8.31 -7.81 -9.10
C PRO A 107 8.10 -8.24 -10.54
N LEU A 108 8.56 -9.45 -10.88
CA LEU A 108 8.43 -9.97 -12.24
C LEU A 108 6.99 -10.29 -12.61
N HIS A 109 6.13 -10.50 -11.62
CA HIS A 109 4.71 -10.81 -11.86
C HIS A 109 3.86 -10.68 -10.60
#